data_b01dae992a3f0ef5717d510238e14455
#
_entry.id   b01dae992a3f0ef5717d510238e14455
#
_cell.length_a   1.000
_cell.length_b   1.000
_cell.length_c   1.000
_cell.angle_alpha   90.00
_cell.angle_beta   90.00
_cell.angle_gamma   90.00
#
_symmetry.space_group_name_H-M   'P 1'
#
loop_
_entity.id
_entity.type
_entity.pdbx_description
1 polymer ?
#
loop_
_entity_poly.entity_id
_entity_poly.type
_entity_poly.pdbx_seq_one_letter_code
_entity_poly.pdbx_strand_id
1 'polypeptide(L)'
;MWQNTGPEVLTPRILRALDVAARAHNGHYRKGSDTPYVSHLFGVMHLAAAQGLADDIREDVLIACLLHDTLEDVPERYSAQQMEQDFGPHVLNIVRGVTKDDSLESWRERADAYLAHLRGASEASVIVSACDKLHNLSSILADHDAYGDKLWARFNSGRSDQQWWYGAVFSVVEQRCPQLPLLGEYRQKLEKLRAL
;
A
#
# COMPACT_ATOMS: atom_id res chain seq x y z
N MET A 1 -29.85 7.70 19.99
CA MET A 1 -28.50 8.15 20.36
C MET A 1 -27.53 7.08 19.88
N TRP A 2 -26.73 7.35 18.85
CA TRP A 2 -25.77 6.38 18.31
C TRP A 2 -24.60 6.32 19.29
N GLN A 3 -24.40 5.19 19.95
CA GLN A 3 -23.19 4.95 20.74
C GLN A 3 -22.14 4.35 19.79
N ASN A 4 -21.06 5.07 19.56
CA ASN A 4 -19.90 4.53 18.85
C ASN A 4 -19.22 3.52 19.79
N THR A 5 -19.47 2.22 19.59
CA THR A 5 -18.93 1.14 20.42
C THR A 5 -17.68 0.50 19.80
N GLY A 6 -17.23 0.99 18.63
CA GLY A 6 -15.99 0.54 17.98
C GLY A 6 -14.78 1.41 18.37
N PRO A 7 -13.55 0.89 18.22
CA PRO A 7 -12.35 1.69 18.44
C PRO A 7 -12.33 2.88 17.47
N GLU A 8 -11.94 4.04 17.96
CA GLU A 8 -11.79 5.25 17.15
C GLU A 8 -10.76 5.00 16.04
N VAL A 9 -11.18 5.13 14.78
CA VAL A 9 -10.28 4.93 13.63
C VAL A 9 -9.41 6.15 13.38
N LEU A 10 -9.94 7.36 13.62
CA LEU A 10 -9.26 8.63 13.36
C LEU A 10 -8.79 9.26 14.68
N THR A 11 -7.71 8.76 15.23
CA THR A 11 -7.04 9.39 16.38
C THR A 11 -6.34 10.69 15.96
N PRO A 12 -6.01 11.59 16.89
CA PRO A 12 -5.23 12.80 16.58
C PRO A 12 -3.93 12.50 15.84
N ARG A 13 -3.28 11.38 16.15
CA ARG A 13 -2.02 10.94 15.52
C ARG A 13 -2.24 10.49 14.07
N ILE A 14 -3.33 9.76 13.79
CA ILE A 14 -3.73 9.37 12.43
C ILE A 14 -4.15 10.59 11.60
N LEU A 15 -4.90 11.53 12.17
CA LEU A 15 -5.25 12.79 11.50
C LEU A 15 -4.01 13.60 11.11
N ARG A 16 -3.00 13.68 12.01
CA ARG A 16 -1.70 14.29 11.69
C ARG A 16 -1.00 13.58 10.53
N ALA A 17 -1.01 12.24 10.49
CA ALA A 17 -0.41 11.49 9.40
C ALA A 17 -1.13 11.73 8.07
N LEU A 18 -2.47 11.81 8.07
CA LEU A 18 -3.25 12.16 6.89
C LEU A 18 -2.89 13.56 6.36
N ASP A 19 -2.75 14.55 7.25
CA ASP A 19 -2.33 15.90 6.88
C ASP A 19 -0.92 15.93 6.28
N VAL A 20 0.02 15.17 6.86
CA VAL A 20 1.39 15.03 6.34
C VAL A 20 1.35 14.39 4.95
N ALA A 21 0.65 13.27 4.79
CA ALA A 21 0.51 12.57 3.51
C ALA A 21 -0.10 13.47 2.43
N ALA A 22 -1.17 14.22 2.76
CA ALA A 22 -1.83 15.12 1.83
C ALA A 22 -0.92 16.28 1.38
N ARG A 23 -0.12 16.86 2.31
CA ARG A 23 0.85 17.90 1.98
C ARG A 23 2.03 17.38 1.16
N ALA A 24 2.59 16.22 1.55
CA ALA A 24 3.73 15.62 0.87
C ALA A 24 3.38 15.26 -0.59
N HIS A 25 2.21 14.66 -0.81
CA HIS A 25 1.73 14.29 -2.15
C HIS A 25 0.89 15.38 -2.84
N ASN A 26 0.95 16.64 -2.39
CA ASN A 26 0.21 17.73 -3.04
C ASN A 26 0.65 17.92 -4.49
N GLY A 27 -0.31 17.91 -5.42
CA GLY A 27 -0.05 17.96 -6.87
C GLY A 27 0.41 16.62 -7.48
N HIS A 28 0.45 15.55 -6.69
CA HIS A 28 0.68 14.19 -7.18
C HIS A 28 -0.66 13.50 -7.46
N TYR A 29 -0.77 12.82 -8.61
CA TYR A 29 -2.01 12.19 -9.07
C TYR A 29 -1.80 10.70 -9.33
N ARG A 30 -2.88 9.94 -9.26
CA ARG A 30 -2.90 8.53 -9.66
C ARG A 30 -2.56 8.41 -11.15
N LYS A 31 -1.78 7.39 -11.49
CA LYS A 31 -1.25 7.19 -12.84
C LYS A 31 -2.36 7.14 -13.89
N GLY A 32 -2.30 8.07 -14.85
CA GLY A 32 -3.26 8.14 -15.95
C GLY A 32 -4.64 8.73 -15.58
N SER A 33 -4.76 9.43 -14.45
CA SER A 33 -5.97 10.14 -14.02
C SER A 33 -5.65 11.49 -13.39
N ASP A 34 -6.67 12.27 -13.08
CA ASP A 34 -6.62 13.52 -12.31
C ASP A 34 -6.97 13.32 -10.83
N THR A 35 -7.09 12.06 -10.39
CA THR A 35 -7.39 11.72 -9.01
C THR A 35 -6.20 12.01 -8.11
N PRO A 36 -6.32 12.86 -7.07
CA PRO A 36 -5.23 13.15 -6.13
C PRO A 36 -4.70 11.88 -5.47
N TYR A 37 -3.37 11.75 -5.33
CA TYR A 37 -2.71 10.55 -4.83
C TYR A 37 -3.13 10.17 -3.41
N VAL A 38 -3.47 11.16 -2.58
CA VAL A 38 -3.92 10.94 -1.20
C VAL A 38 -5.16 10.03 -1.11
N SER A 39 -5.97 9.95 -2.17
CA SER A 39 -7.12 9.02 -2.24
C SER A 39 -6.67 7.56 -2.13
N HIS A 40 -5.52 7.21 -2.71
CA HIS A 40 -4.91 5.89 -2.59
C HIS A 40 -4.45 5.63 -1.16
N LEU A 41 -3.70 6.54 -0.57
CA LEU A 41 -3.17 6.40 0.80
C LEU A 41 -4.29 6.22 1.82
N PHE A 42 -5.38 7.00 1.68
CA PHE A 42 -6.56 6.84 2.52
C PHE A 42 -7.24 5.48 2.27
N GLY A 43 -7.37 5.04 1.01
CA GLY A 43 -7.94 3.74 0.66
C GLY A 43 -7.16 2.58 1.27
N VAL A 44 -5.81 2.64 1.23
CA VAL A 44 -4.93 1.63 1.86
C VAL A 44 -5.12 1.60 3.38
N MET A 45 -5.15 2.77 4.04
CA MET A 45 -5.45 2.87 5.48
C MET A 45 -6.83 2.31 5.81
N HIS A 46 -7.85 2.61 5.01
CA HIS A 46 -9.22 2.10 5.21
C HIS A 46 -9.28 0.56 5.12
N LEU A 47 -8.60 -0.04 4.14
CA LEU A 47 -8.49 -1.49 4.03
C LEU A 47 -7.80 -2.09 5.26
N ALA A 48 -6.71 -1.50 5.75
CA ALA A 48 -6.01 -1.95 6.94
C ALA A 48 -6.87 -1.87 8.20
N ALA A 49 -7.68 -0.81 8.35
CA ALA A 49 -8.58 -0.64 9.50
C ALA A 49 -9.59 -1.79 9.66
N ALA A 50 -9.94 -2.48 8.57
CA ALA A 50 -10.87 -3.60 8.55
C ALA A 50 -10.23 -4.97 8.84
N GLN A 51 -8.88 -5.03 9.08
CA GLN A 51 -8.18 -6.32 9.18
C GLN A 51 -8.14 -6.94 10.59
N GLY A 52 -8.82 -6.34 11.56
CA GLY A 52 -8.80 -6.89 12.93
C GLY A 52 -7.42 -6.82 13.59
N LEU A 53 -6.68 -5.74 13.33
CA LEU A 53 -5.33 -5.53 13.85
C LEU A 53 -5.32 -5.53 15.37
N ALA A 54 -4.29 -6.12 15.97
CA ALA A 54 -4.05 -6.06 17.40
C ALA A 54 -3.84 -4.60 17.86
N ASP A 55 -4.36 -4.25 19.05
CA ASP A 55 -4.43 -2.87 19.54
C ASP A 55 -3.05 -2.20 19.65
N ASP A 56 -2.00 -2.96 19.97
CA ASP A 56 -0.63 -2.48 20.16
C ASP A 56 0.07 -2.07 18.86
N ILE A 57 -0.37 -2.58 17.70
CA ILE A 57 0.21 -2.24 16.40
C ILE A 57 -0.75 -1.45 15.51
N ARG A 58 -2.04 -1.41 15.85
CA ARG A 58 -3.10 -0.88 15.00
C ARG A 58 -2.83 0.54 14.52
N GLU A 59 -2.58 1.46 15.45
CA GLU A 59 -2.40 2.86 15.10
C GLU A 59 -1.17 3.07 14.22
N ASP A 60 -0.05 2.43 14.53
CA ASP A 60 1.18 2.54 13.76
C ASP A 60 1.06 1.95 12.35
N VAL A 61 0.30 0.85 12.18
CA VAL A 61 -0.02 0.28 10.86
C VAL A 61 -0.87 1.24 10.05
N LEU A 62 -1.91 1.86 10.64
CA LEU A 62 -2.77 2.82 9.92
C LEU A 62 -1.99 4.08 9.51
N ILE A 63 -1.10 4.58 10.37
CA ILE A 63 -0.20 5.68 10.04
C ILE A 63 0.76 5.27 8.91
N ALA A 64 1.36 4.09 9.01
CA ALA A 64 2.25 3.59 7.97
C ALA A 64 1.53 3.42 6.62
N CYS A 65 0.26 3.02 6.59
CA CYS A 65 -0.56 2.99 5.38
C CYS A 65 -0.71 4.38 4.73
N LEU A 66 -0.85 5.44 5.53
CA LEU A 66 -0.93 6.81 5.02
C LEU A 66 0.41 7.32 4.49
N LEU A 67 1.53 6.82 5.01
CA LEU A 67 2.87 7.33 4.73
C LEU A 67 3.72 6.39 3.85
N HIS A 68 3.21 5.21 3.44
CA HIS A 68 4.00 4.13 2.87
C HIS A 68 4.78 4.51 1.60
N ASP A 69 4.23 5.38 0.77
CA ASP A 69 4.84 5.84 -0.48
C ASP A 69 5.67 7.12 -0.33
N THR A 70 5.67 7.78 0.87
CA THR A 70 6.37 9.07 1.02
C THR A 70 7.87 8.97 0.81
N LEU A 71 8.50 7.91 1.27
CA LEU A 71 9.95 7.70 1.13
C LEU A 71 10.36 7.25 -0.28
N GLU A 72 9.44 6.69 -1.05
CA GLU A 72 9.65 6.27 -2.44
C GLU A 72 9.38 7.44 -3.39
N ASP A 73 8.23 8.09 -3.27
CA ASP A 73 7.72 9.04 -4.26
C ASP A 73 8.13 10.50 -4.01
N VAL A 74 8.26 10.92 -2.74
CA VAL A 74 8.42 12.34 -2.36
C VAL A 74 9.39 12.54 -1.17
N PRO A 75 10.56 11.86 -1.14
CA PRO A 75 11.48 11.91 0.01
C PRO A 75 12.04 13.30 0.27
N GLU A 76 12.08 14.17 -0.74
CA GLU A 76 12.51 15.57 -0.63
C GLU A 76 11.48 16.47 0.08
N ARG A 77 10.21 16.04 0.16
CA ARG A 77 9.13 16.78 0.83
C ARG A 77 8.88 16.28 2.25
N TYR A 78 9.14 15.00 2.49
CA TYR A 78 8.99 14.38 3.81
C TYR A 78 9.99 13.23 3.99
N SER A 79 11.05 13.49 4.72
CA SER A 79 12.17 12.58 4.89
C SER A 79 11.95 11.52 5.97
N ALA A 80 12.75 10.46 5.92
CA ALA A 80 12.79 9.42 6.96
C ALA A 80 13.06 9.99 8.36
N GLN A 81 13.93 11.00 8.48
CA GLN A 81 14.21 11.67 9.74
C GLN A 81 12.99 12.39 10.30
N GLN A 82 12.24 13.09 9.45
CA GLN A 82 10.99 13.76 9.86
C GLN A 82 9.93 12.73 10.28
N MET A 83 9.79 11.63 9.54
CA MET A 83 8.87 10.55 9.87
C MET A 83 9.19 9.95 11.25
N GLU A 84 10.46 9.70 11.55
CA GLU A 84 10.89 9.18 12.85
C GLU A 84 10.60 10.15 13.99
N GLN A 85 10.86 11.44 13.78
CA GLN A 85 10.57 12.48 14.78
C GLN A 85 9.07 12.66 15.04
N ASP A 86 8.24 12.58 13.99
CA ASP A 86 6.80 12.83 14.08
C ASP A 86 6.01 11.62 14.58
N PHE A 87 6.40 10.40 14.16
CA PHE A 87 5.63 9.17 14.37
C PHE A 87 6.39 8.05 15.08
N GLY A 88 7.69 8.23 15.28
CA GLY A 88 8.54 7.26 15.98
C GLY A 88 9.19 6.20 15.07
N PRO A 89 10.18 5.47 15.61
CA PRO A 89 10.96 4.50 14.85
C PRO A 89 10.13 3.30 14.39
N HIS A 90 9.05 2.93 15.08
CA HIS A 90 8.22 1.80 14.72
C HIS A 90 7.49 2.05 13.39
N VAL A 91 6.83 3.21 13.24
CA VAL A 91 6.20 3.61 11.96
C VAL A 91 7.22 3.68 10.83
N LEU A 92 8.38 4.31 11.07
CA LEU A 92 9.46 4.38 10.08
C LEU A 92 9.92 2.98 9.62
N ASN A 93 10.08 2.04 10.55
CA ASN A 93 10.50 0.68 10.22
C ASN A 93 9.43 -0.06 9.41
N ILE A 94 8.14 0.14 9.70
CA ILE A 94 7.05 -0.43 8.90
C ILE A 94 7.11 0.12 7.47
N VAL A 95 7.25 1.43 7.29
CA VAL A 95 7.33 2.07 5.96
C VAL A 95 8.55 1.61 5.19
N ARG A 96 9.72 1.57 5.82
CA ARG A 96 10.95 1.03 5.18
C ARG A 96 10.79 -0.42 4.72
N GLY A 97 9.99 -1.22 5.46
CA GLY A 97 9.70 -2.61 5.08
C GLY A 97 8.91 -2.76 3.78
N VAL A 98 8.32 -1.67 3.26
CA VAL A 98 7.54 -1.65 2.01
C VAL A 98 8.09 -0.68 0.96
N THR A 99 9.17 0.05 1.26
CA THR A 99 9.84 0.96 0.32
C THR A 99 10.71 0.16 -0.65
N LYS A 100 10.58 0.44 -1.95
CA LYS A 100 11.42 -0.18 -2.99
C LYS A 100 12.79 0.47 -3.07
N ASP A 101 13.75 -0.29 -3.57
CA ASP A 101 15.08 0.21 -3.90
C ASP A 101 15.10 0.71 -5.35
N ASP A 102 15.03 2.02 -5.52
CA ASP A 102 15.05 2.66 -6.85
C ASP A 102 16.44 2.76 -7.47
N SER A 103 17.50 2.35 -6.75
CA SER A 103 18.85 2.28 -7.31
C SER A 103 19.04 1.16 -8.34
N LEU A 104 18.12 0.19 -8.38
CA LEU A 104 18.15 -0.94 -9.32
C LEU A 104 17.58 -0.51 -10.68
N GLU A 105 18.23 -0.95 -11.77
CA GLU A 105 17.94 -0.45 -13.11
C GLU A 105 16.63 -0.98 -13.69
N SER A 106 16.42 -2.31 -13.64
CA SER A 106 15.25 -2.92 -14.27
C SER A 106 14.05 -3.01 -13.32
N TRP A 107 12.87 -2.95 -13.89
CA TRP A 107 11.63 -3.18 -13.15
C TRP A 107 11.63 -4.55 -12.45
N ARG A 108 12.15 -5.58 -13.12
CA ARG A 108 12.19 -6.95 -12.62
C ARG A 108 13.13 -7.09 -11.42
N GLU A 109 14.30 -6.48 -11.48
CA GLU A 109 15.25 -6.48 -10.34
C GLU A 109 14.64 -5.79 -9.12
N ARG A 110 14.00 -4.63 -9.30
CA ARG A 110 13.28 -3.95 -8.22
C ARG A 110 12.17 -4.82 -7.63
N ALA A 111 11.41 -5.52 -8.47
CA ALA A 111 10.34 -6.40 -8.04
C ALA A 111 10.87 -7.61 -7.25
N ASP A 112 11.92 -8.27 -7.74
CA ASP A 112 12.53 -9.42 -7.07
C ASP A 112 13.20 -9.01 -5.74
N ALA A 113 13.88 -7.86 -5.69
CA ALA A 113 14.46 -7.30 -4.46
C ALA A 113 13.37 -6.94 -3.43
N TYR A 114 12.27 -6.32 -3.86
CA TYR A 114 11.13 -6.04 -3.00
C TYR A 114 10.54 -7.30 -2.39
N LEU A 115 10.33 -8.36 -3.19
CA LEU A 115 9.80 -9.64 -2.70
C LEU A 115 10.75 -10.31 -1.70
N ALA A 116 12.06 -10.23 -1.95
CA ALA A 116 13.07 -10.74 -1.03
C ALA A 116 13.04 -9.97 0.31
N HIS A 117 12.96 -8.65 0.24
CA HIS A 117 12.86 -7.77 1.41
C HIS A 117 11.56 -8.02 2.20
N LEU A 118 10.41 -8.11 1.51
CA LEU A 118 9.10 -8.32 2.14
C LEU A 118 9.01 -9.66 2.89
N ARG A 119 9.68 -10.72 2.41
CA ARG A 119 9.74 -12.00 3.11
C ARG A 119 10.39 -11.91 4.48
N GLY A 120 11.33 -10.98 4.67
CA GLY A 120 12.02 -10.73 5.94
C GLY A 120 11.45 -9.59 6.77
N ALA A 121 10.51 -8.82 6.22
CA ALA A 121 9.94 -7.64 6.86
C ALA A 121 9.04 -7.99 8.05
N SER A 122 8.68 -7.00 8.87
CA SER A 122 7.73 -7.18 9.98
C SER A 122 6.34 -7.59 9.45
N GLU A 123 5.55 -8.26 10.28
CA GLU A 123 4.16 -8.59 9.95
C GLU A 123 3.36 -7.32 9.62
N ALA A 124 3.57 -6.23 10.36
CA ALA A 124 2.98 -4.93 10.10
C ALA A 124 3.30 -4.41 8.69
N SER A 125 4.56 -4.53 8.23
CA SER A 125 4.94 -4.17 6.85
C SER A 125 4.26 -5.06 5.81
N VAL A 126 4.15 -6.36 6.07
CA VAL A 126 3.43 -7.29 5.17
C VAL A 126 1.95 -6.91 5.05
N ILE A 127 1.30 -6.51 6.15
CA ILE A 127 -0.09 -6.04 6.16
C ILE A 127 -0.24 -4.76 5.33
N VAL A 128 0.66 -3.78 5.51
CA VAL A 128 0.67 -2.54 4.70
C VAL A 128 0.82 -2.87 3.22
N SER A 129 1.80 -3.72 2.85
CA SER A 129 1.97 -4.17 1.46
C SER A 129 0.73 -4.86 0.90
N ALA A 130 0.08 -5.72 1.69
CA ALA A 130 -1.14 -6.41 1.27
C ALA A 130 -2.28 -5.43 0.94
N CYS A 131 -2.51 -4.44 1.81
CA CYS A 131 -3.54 -3.42 1.62
C CYS A 131 -3.24 -2.52 0.41
N ASP A 132 -1.97 -2.09 0.24
CA ASP A 132 -1.53 -1.31 -0.92
C ASP A 132 -1.78 -2.10 -2.22
N LYS A 133 -1.31 -3.34 -2.28
CA LYS A 133 -1.43 -4.13 -3.52
C LYS A 133 -2.88 -4.50 -3.81
N LEU A 134 -3.71 -4.76 -2.80
CA LEU A 134 -5.15 -4.97 -2.99
C LEU A 134 -5.83 -3.71 -3.54
N HIS A 135 -5.51 -2.53 -3.00
CA HIS A 135 -6.05 -1.26 -3.49
C HIS A 135 -5.63 -0.99 -4.94
N ASN A 136 -4.34 -1.18 -5.25
CA ASN A 136 -3.82 -1.00 -6.61
C ASN A 136 -4.44 -1.99 -7.60
N LEU A 137 -4.57 -3.28 -7.22
CA LEU A 137 -5.24 -4.29 -8.05
C LEU A 137 -6.71 -3.94 -8.30
N SER A 138 -7.41 -3.41 -7.30
CA SER A 138 -8.79 -2.93 -7.45
C SER A 138 -8.90 -1.80 -8.47
N SER A 139 -7.95 -0.84 -8.42
CA SER A 139 -7.87 0.26 -9.39
C SER A 139 -7.59 -0.26 -10.81
N ILE A 140 -6.66 -1.21 -10.97
CA ILE A 140 -6.35 -1.82 -12.28
C ILE A 140 -7.58 -2.48 -12.89
N LEU A 141 -8.34 -3.25 -12.11
CA LEU A 141 -9.54 -3.92 -12.61
C LEU A 141 -10.62 -2.91 -13.01
N ALA A 142 -10.85 -1.87 -12.20
CA ALA A 142 -11.80 -0.81 -12.53
C ALA A 142 -11.37 -0.01 -13.77
N ASP A 143 -10.09 0.30 -13.92
CA ASP A 143 -9.54 0.98 -15.09
C ASP A 143 -9.62 0.10 -16.35
N HIS A 144 -9.43 -1.22 -16.21
CA HIS A 144 -9.60 -2.14 -17.33
C HIS A 144 -11.06 -2.22 -17.80
N ASP A 145 -12.01 -2.22 -16.88
CA ASP A 145 -13.44 -2.16 -17.22
C ASP A 145 -13.79 -0.89 -18.02
N ALA A 146 -13.10 0.23 -17.71
CA ALA A 146 -13.35 1.51 -18.38
C ALA A 146 -12.59 1.67 -19.72
N TYR A 147 -11.34 1.18 -19.81
CA TYR A 147 -10.42 1.48 -20.91
C TYR A 147 -9.99 0.25 -21.72
N GLY A 148 -10.32 -0.95 -21.27
CA GLY A 148 -9.90 -2.21 -21.90
C GLY A 148 -8.37 -2.34 -21.95
N ASP A 149 -7.87 -3.04 -22.96
CA ASP A 149 -6.44 -3.31 -23.15
C ASP A 149 -5.56 -2.06 -23.29
N LYS A 150 -6.13 -0.89 -23.57
CA LYS A 150 -5.39 0.39 -23.59
C LYS A 150 -4.77 0.75 -22.25
N LEU A 151 -5.31 0.18 -21.17
CA LEU A 151 -4.76 0.33 -19.82
C LEU A 151 -3.28 -0.08 -19.75
N TRP A 152 -2.90 -1.17 -20.43
CA TRP A 152 -1.56 -1.75 -20.28
C TRP A 152 -0.44 -0.83 -20.78
N ALA A 153 -0.76 0.09 -21.71
CA ALA A 153 0.18 1.11 -22.17
C ALA A 153 0.59 2.13 -21.09
N ARG A 154 -0.15 2.21 -19.98
CA ARG A 154 0.18 3.08 -18.84
C ARG A 154 1.30 2.51 -17.95
N PHE A 155 1.59 1.22 -18.04
CA PHE A 155 2.60 0.56 -17.21
C PHE A 155 3.93 0.42 -17.96
N ASN A 156 5.05 0.55 -17.22
CA ASN A 156 6.38 0.29 -17.76
C ASN A 156 6.64 -1.20 -17.99
N SER A 157 5.83 -2.05 -17.35
CA SER A 157 5.79 -3.51 -17.50
C SER A 157 4.44 -3.91 -18.13
N GLY A 158 4.44 -4.93 -18.97
CA GLY A 158 3.23 -5.39 -19.66
C GLY A 158 2.26 -6.15 -18.74
N ARG A 159 1.12 -6.58 -19.34
CA ARG A 159 0.08 -7.36 -18.64
C ARG A 159 0.65 -8.55 -17.88
N SER A 160 1.46 -9.38 -18.55
CA SER A 160 2.03 -10.60 -17.96
C SER A 160 2.88 -10.31 -16.72
N ASP A 161 3.65 -9.23 -16.75
CA ASP A 161 4.46 -8.80 -15.61
C ASP A 161 3.59 -8.34 -14.44
N GLN A 162 2.49 -7.63 -14.71
CA GLN A 162 1.52 -7.25 -13.68
C GLN A 162 0.85 -8.48 -13.07
N GLN A 163 0.40 -9.45 -13.89
CA GLN A 163 -0.18 -10.70 -13.41
C GLN A 163 0.80 -11.48 -12.53
N TRP A 164 2.05 -11.58 -12.94
CA TRP A 164 3.11 -12.20 -12.15
C TRP A 164 3.35 -11.46 -10.82
N TRP A 165 3.48 -10.13 -10.87
CA TRP A 165 3.77 -9.27 -9.72
C TRP A 165 2.73 -9.42 -8.61
N TYR A 166 1.44 -9.22 -8.93
CA TYR A 166 0.37 -9.35 -7.94
C TYR A 166 0.27 -10.76 -7.39
N GLY A 167 0.51 -11.79 -8.21
CA GLY A 167 0.57 -13.17 -7.77
C GLY A 167 1.73 -13.48 -6.83
N ALA A 168 2.91 -12.92 -7.12
CA ALA A 168 4.10 -13.11 -6.30
C ALA A 168 3.97 -12.42 -4.93
N VAL A 169 3.45 -11.18 -4.89
CA VAL A 169 3.17 -10.50 -3.62
C VAL A 169 2.10 -11.24 -2.82
N PHE A 170 1.00 -11.66 -3.47
CA PHE A 170 -0.05 -12.45 -2.80
C PHE A 170 0.54 -13.69 -2.11
N SER A 171 1.43 -14.44 -2.80
CA SER A 171 2.05 -15.62 -2.22
C SER A 171 2.89 -15.32 -0.97
N VAL A 172 3.61 -14.20 -0.94
CA VAL A 172 4.35 -13.78 0.27
C VAL A 172 3.39 -13.43 1.40
N VAL A 173 2.34 -12.65 1.11
CA VAL A 173 1.34 -12.25 2.10
C VAL A 173 0.63 -13.46 2.69
N GLU A 174 0.17 -14.41 1.84
CA GLU A 174 -0.52 -15.63 2.26
C GLU A 174 0.35 -16.51 3.16
N GLN A 175 1.66 -16.61 2.86
CA GLN A 175 2.60 -17.38 3.68
C GLN A 175 2.90 -16.70 5.02
N ARG A 176 3.01 -15.37 5.04
CA ARG A 176 3.42 -14.61 6.22
C ARG A 176 2.25 -14.27 7.16
N CYS A 177 1.05 -14.03 6.60
CA CYS A 177 -0.14 -13.61 7.32
C CYS A 177 -1.37 -14.43 6.85
N PRO A 178 -1.40 -15.76 7.02
CA PRO A 178 -2.44 -16.64 6.46
C PRO A 178 -3.85 -16.37 7.03
N GLN A 179 -3.94 -15.69 8.19
CA GLN A 179 -5.19 -15.33 8.84
C GLN A 179 -5.76 -13.98 8.41
N LEU A 180 -5.06 -13.24 7.52
CA LEU A 180 -5.46 -11.89 7.15
C LEU A 180 -6.81 -11.89 6.39
N PRO A 181 -7.85 -11.19 6.89
CA PRO A 181 -9.21 -11.25 6.31
C PRO A 181 -9.26 -10.88 4.82
N LEU A 182 -8.43 -9.92 4.38
CA LEU A 182 -8.42 -9.47 2.97
C LEU A 182 -7.94 -10.53 1.96
N LEU A 183 -7.33 -11.65 2.39
CA LEU A 183 -6.80 -12.67 1.46
C LEU A 183 -7.87 -13.26 0.55
N GLY A 184 -9.11 -13.41 1.03
CA GLY A 184 -10.23 -13.89 0.22
C GLY A 184 -10.53 -12.96 -0.95
N GLU A 185 -10.64 -11.66 -0.69
CA GLU A 185 -10.87 -10.64 -1.71
C GLU A 185 -9.68 -10.49 -2.66
N TYR A 186 -8.45 -10.51 -2.13
CA TYR A 186 -7.24 -10.43 -2.94
C TYR A 186 -7.17 -11.59 -3.95
N ARG A 187 -7.43 -12.82 -3.50
CA ARG A 187 -7.46 -14.01 -4.38
C ARG A 187 -8.49 -13.87 -5.50
N GLN A 188 -9.72 -13.44 -5.19
CA GLN A 188 -10.76 -13.23 -6.20
C GLN A 188 -10.35 -12.18 -7.25
N LYS A 189 -9.75 -11.07 -6.81
CA LYS A 189 -9.29 -10.02 -7.73
C LYS A 189 -8.08 -10.48 -8.56
N LEU A 190 -7.19 -11.28 -7.99
CA LEU A 190 -6.06 -11.87 -8.70
C LEU A 190 -6.53 -12.84 -9.80
N GLU A 191 -7.56 -13.65 -9.53
CA GLU A 191 -8.17 -14.51 -10.54
C GLU A 191 -8.77 -13.70 -11.68
N LYS A 192 -9.47 -12.59 -11.37
CA LYS A 192 -9.96 -11.67 -12.39
C LYS A 192 -8.83 -11.08 -13.23
N LEU A 193 -7.75 -10.61 -12.60
CA LEU A 193 -6.59 -10.08 -13.32
C LEU A 193 -5.97 -11.13 -14.27
N ARG A 194 -5.90 -12.38 -13.84
CA ARG A 194 -5.36 -13.48 -14.66
C ARG A 194 -6.26 -13.85 -15.86
N ALA A 195 -7.55 -13.56 -15.77
CA ALA A 195 -8.51 -13.81 -16.82
C ALA A 195 -8.56 -12.70 -17.89
N LEU A 196 -7.93 -11.54 -17.64
CA LEU A 196 -7.77 -10.47 -18.62
C LEU A 196 -6.71 -10.84 -19.64
#